data_24e476cfc50680579716b1b96bbe7ff3
#
_entry.id   24e476cfc50680579716b1b96bbe7ff3
#
_cell.length_a   1.000
_cell.length_b   1.000
_cell.length_c   1.000
_cell.angle_alpha   90.00
_cell.angle_beta   90.00
_cell.angle_gamma   90.00
#
_symmetry.space_group_name_H-M   'P 1'
#
loop_
_entity.id
_entity.type
_entity.pdbx_description
1 polymer ?
#
loop_
_entity_poly.entity_id
_entity_poly.type
_entity_poly.pdbx_seq_one_letter_code
_entity_poly.pdbx_strand_id
1 'polypeptide(L)'
;MKMTRRDFLRLSSAAAAACGVTLLPAQKADAASEIQTLLEEAYLYAFPLVLVDATKTVSTNAKTPSANRAPVNQFIHARKLLDASSRTVVSPNVDTIYTQAWLDVSAEPQIYVVPETDRFFNVQVLDAWTNTAAVLEAPGAYAIAYSGWEGTLPEGVRRIDVPTRTVWTIARIMLLSLIHI
;
A
#
# COMPACT_ATOMS: atom_id res chain seq x y z
N MET A 1 -0.98 -22.59 -1.33
CA MET A 1 -2.38 -23.06 -1.32
C MET A 1 -3.26 -21.87 -1.72
N LYS A 2 -3.95 -21.91 -2.86
CA LYS A 2 -4.81 -20.79 -3.29
C LYS A 2 -6.16 -20.95 -2.62
N MET A 3 -6.46 -20.08 -1.66
CA MET A 3 -7.76 -20.01 -1.02
C MET A 3 -8.77 -19.39 -1.98
N THR A 4 -9.89 -20.07 -2.26
CA THR A 4 -10.94 -19.54 -3.12
C THR A 4 -11.90 -18.67 -2.29
N ARG A 5 -12.68 -17.77 -2.96
CA ARG A 5 -13.75 -17.01 -2.31
C ARG A 5 -14.73 -17.90 -1.54
N ARG A 6 -15.00 -19.09 -2.06
CA ARG A 6 -15.87 -20.08 -1.43
C ARG A 6 -15.26 -20.67 -0.14
N ASP A 7 -13.95 -20.87 -0.13
CA ASP A 7 -13.26 -21.43 1.05
C ASP A 7 -13.19 -20.40 2.19
N PHE A 8 -13.03 -19.12 1.84
CA PHE A 8 -13.08 -18.01 2.81
C PHE A 8 -14.48 -17.87 3.43
N LEU A 9 -15.54 -17.90 2.63
CA LEU A 9 -16.91 -17.83 3.13
C LEU A 9 -17.28 -19.06 3.98
N ARG A 10 -16.77 -20.24 3.68
CA ARG A 10 -16.97 -21.44 4.50
C ARG A 10 -16.21 -21.39 5.83
N LEU A 11 -15.00 -20.84 5.85
CA LEU A 11 -14.21 -20.66 7.06
C LEU A 11 -14.82 -19.60 7.99
N SER A 12 -15.35 -18.50 7.45
CA SER A 12 -16.02 -17.47 8.25
C SER A 12 -17.35 -17.98 8.85
N SER A 13 -18.11 -18.80 8.13
CA SER A 13 -19.34 -19.42 8.66
C SER A 13 -19.03 -20.48 9.72
N ALA A 14 -17.93 -21.22 9.61
CA ALA A 14 -17.51 -22.20 10.61
C ALA A 14 -17.02 -21.54 11.92
N ALA A 15 -16.37 -20.38 11.84
CA ALA A 15 -15.95 -19.62 13.02
C ALA A 15 -17.14 -19.06 13.82
N ALA A 16 -18.21 -18.62 13.14
CA ALA A 16 -19.44 -18.16 13.79
C ALA A 16 -20.17 -19.31 14.53
N ALA A 17 -20.12 -20.53 14.03
CA ALA A 17 -20.73 -21.71 14.66
C ALA A 17 -19.99 -22.18 15.93
N ALA A 18 -18.69 -21.85 16.09
CA ALA A 18 -17.90 -22.25 17.25
C ALA A 18 -18.17 -21.41 18.52
N CYS A 19 -18.88 -20.27 18.40
CA CYS A 19 -19.16 -19.38 19.53
C CYS A 19 -20.37 -19.74 20.38
N GLY A 20 -20.97 -20.96 20.24
CA GLY A 20 -21.87 -21.58 21.23
C GLY A 20 -23.13 -20.83 21.64
N VAL A 21 -23.75 -20.00 20.79
CA VAL A 21 -24.96 -19.25 21.11
C VAL A 21 -26.18 -20.09 20.75
N THR A 22 -26.84 -20.68 21.75
CA THR A 22 -28.15 -21.37 21.62
C THR A 22 -29.28 -20.36 21.64
N LEU A 23 -29.70 -19.85 20.48
CA LEU A 23 -30.88 -18.99 20.30
C LEU A 23 -32.10 -19.80 19.83
N LEU A 24 -33.31 -19.36 20.19
CA LEU A 24 -34.57 -19.89 19.70
C LEU A 24 -34.67 -19.76 18.16
N PRO A 25 -35.39 -20.70 17.46
CA PRO A 25 -35.25 -20.85 16.00
C PRO A 25 -35.53 -19.60 15.16
N ALA A 26 -36.49 -18.76 15.52
CA ALA A 26 -36.79 -17.52 14.78
C ALA A 26 -35.75 -16.45 15.02
N GLN A 27 -35.31 -16.22 16.25
CA GLN A 27 -34.24 -15.26 16.59
C GLN A 27 -32.86 -15.67 16.04
N LYS A 28 -32.65 -16.99 15.84
CA LYS A 28 -31.41 -17.49 15.19
C LYS A 28 -31.34 -17.13 13.72
N ALA A 29 -32.45 -17.11 13.00
CA ALA A 29 -32.47 -16.76 11.58
C ALA A 29 -32.16 -15.25 11.37
N ASP A 30 -32.77 -14.38 12.18
CA ASP A 30 -32.54 -12.94 12.11
C ASP A 30 -31.10 -12.56 12.52
N ALA A 31 -30.63 -13.10 13.65
CA ALA A 31 -29.25 -12.86 14.11
C ALA A 31 -28.20 -13.44 13.13
N ALA A 32 -28.45 -14.55 12.47
CA ALA A 32 -27.57 -15.10 11.45
C ALA A 32 -27.53 -14.20 10.21
N SER A 33 -28.67 -13.61 9.82
CA SER A 33 -28.76 -12.64 8.72
C SER A 33 -28.03 -11.35 9.06
N GLU A 34 -28.21 -10.82 10.27
CA GLU A 34 -27.49 -9.61 10.74
C GLU A 34 -25.98 -9.82 10.80
N ILE A 35 -25.53 -10.97 11.32
CA ILE A 35 -24.11 -11.33 11.36
C ILE A 35 -23.54 -11.47 9.94
N GLN A 36 -24.29 -12.08 9.02
CA GLN A 36 -23.86 -12.20 7.63
C GLN A 36 -23.69 -10.83 6.98
N THR A 37 -24.63 -9.93 7.16
CA THR A 37 -24.56 -8.54 6.65
C THR A 37 -23.35 -7.82 7.24
N LEU A 38 -23.15 -7.90 8.55
CA LEU A 38 -21.98 -7.28 9.22
C LEU A 38 -20.65 -7.83 8.71
N LEU A 39 -20.56 -9.12 8.43
CA LEU A 39 -19.35 -9.74 7.88
C LEU A 39 -19.08 -9.29 6.44
N GLU A 40 -20.13 -9.11 5.63
CA GLU A 40 -20.01 -8.58 4.27
C GLU A 40 -19.55 -7.12 4.29
N GLU A 41 -20.13 -6.30 5.15
CA GLU A 41 -19.71 -4.90 5.34
C GLU A 41 -18.27 -4.81 5.86
N ALA A 42 -17.91 -5.60 6.86
CA ALA A 42 -16.55 -5.64 7.39
C ALA A 42 -15.53 -6.09 6.34
N TYR A 43 -15.89 -7.07 5.50
CA TYR A 43 -15.05 -7.50 4.39
C TYR A 43 -14.84 -6.40 3.35
N LEU A 44 -15.91 -5.72 2.92
CA LEU A 44 -15.83 -4.63 1.97
C LEU A 44 -15.00 -3.46 2.52
N TYR A 45 -15.21 -3.13 3.79
CA TYR A 45 -14.45 -2.09 4.48
C TYR A 45 -12.96 -2.43 4.59
N ALA A 46 -12.61 -3.64 5.00
CA ALA A 46 -11.23 -4.03 5.23
C ALA A 46 -10.48 -4.46 3.95
N PHE A 47 -11.17 -4.70 2.85
CA PHE A 47 -10.60 -5.24 1.62
C PHE A 47 -9.41 -4.44 1.08
N PRO A 48 -9.46 -3.08 0.99
CA PRO A 48 -8.32 -2.30 0.53
C PRO A 48 -7.08 -2.51 1.41
N LEU A 49 -7.26 -2.50 2.73
CA LEU A 49 -6.17 -2.68 3.69
C LEU A 49 -5.51 -4.06 3.57
N VAL A 50 -6.32 -5.12 3.45
CA VAL A 50 -5.82 -6.49 3.26
C VAL A 50 -5.07 -6.64 1.93
N LEU A 51 -5.57 -6.00 0.86
CA LEU A 51 -4.91 -6.01 -0.44
C LEU A 51 -3.58 -5.27 -0.41
N VAL A 52 -3.51 -4.14 0.27
CA VAL A 52 -2.28 -3.37 0.47
C VAL A 52 -1.26 -4.18 1.25
N ASP A 53 -1.65 -4.83 2.34
CA ASP A 53 -0.76 -5.67 3.15
C ASP A 53 -0.23 -6.88 2.34
N ALA A 54 -1.08 -7.54 1.58
CA ALA A 54 -0.67 -8.62 0.67
C ALA A 54 0.32 -8.11 -0.39
N THR A 55 0.07 -6.93 -0.97
CA THR A 55 0.94 -6.30 -1.97
C THR A 55 2.29 -5.91 -1.37
N LYS A 56 2.29 -5.30 -0.18
CA LYS A 56 3.50 -5.00 0.60
C LYS A 56 4.29 -6.28 0.85
N THR A 57 3.66 -7.32 1.37
CA THR A 57 4.31 -8.60 1.68
C THR A 57 5.01 -9.19 0.47
N VAL A 58 4.36 -9.20 -0.70
CA VAL A 58 4.97 -9.68 -1.95
C VAL A 58 6.13 -8.79 -2.39
N SER A 59 5.95 -7.46 -2.32
CA SER A 59 6.94 -6.48 -2.78
C SER A 59 8.17 -6.40 -1.87
N THR A 60 8.01 -6.68 -0.57
CA THR A 60 9.09 -6.58 0.41
C THR A 60 9.74 -7.93 0.76
N ASN A 61 9.27 -9.03 0.18
CA ASN A 61 9.86 -10.36 0.37
C ASN A 61 11.18 -10.48 -0.42
N ALA A 62 12.18 -9.73 0.00
CA ALA A 62 13.52 -9.72 -0.56
C ALA A 62 14.55 -9.35 0.51
N LYS A 63 15.76 -9.92 0.43
CA LYS A 63 16.88 -9.55 1.31
C LYS A 63 17.63 -8.32 0.81
N THR A 64 17.62 -8.10 -0.50
CA THR A 64 18.29 -6.99 -1.18
C THR A 64 17.37 -6.45 -2.27
N PRO A 65 17.47 -5.15 -2.63
CA PRO A 65 16.69 -4.58 -3.71
C PRO A 65 16.93 -5.28 -5.06
N SER A 66 15.86 -5.41 -5.82
CA SER A 66 15.83 -5.92 -7.19
C SER A 66 14.94 -5.02 -8.05
N ALA A 67 14.73 -5.39 -9.32
CA ALA A 67 13.85 -4.63 -10.22
C ALA A 67 12.39 -4.56 -9.75
N ASN A 68 11.92 -5.55 -8.96
CA ASN A 68 10.51 -5.70 -8.58
C ASN A 68 10.28 -5.81 -7.08
N ARG A 69 11.32 -5.91 -6.25
CA ARG A 69 11.22 -6.12 -4.79
C ARG A 69 12.35 -5.43 -4.07
N ALA A 70 12.05 -4.88 -2.89
CA ALA A 70 13.06 -4.40 -1.95
C ALA A 70 12.57 -4.59 -0.52
N PRO A 71 13.46 -4.74 0.46
CA PRO A 71 13.07 -4.68 1.87
C PRO A 71 12.31 -3.39 2.20
N VAL A 72 11.58 -3.40 3.30
CA VAL A 72 10.95 -2.19 3.85
C VAL A 72 12.00 -1.10 4.05
N ASN A 73 11.64 0.16 3.83
CA ASN A 73 12.50 1.34 3.88
C ASN A 73 13.62 1.35 2.82
N GLN A 74 13.44 0.61 1.72
CA GLN A 74 14.34 0.61 0.58
C GLN A 74 13.58 0.80 -0.73
N PHE A 75 14.25 1.39 -1.71
CA PHE A 75 13.63 1.68 -3.01
C PHE A 75 13.63 0.49 -3.96
N ILE A 76 12.56 0.37 -4.72
CA ILE A 76 12.43 -0.45 -5.92
C ILE A 76 12.48 0.52 -7.10
N HIS A 77 13.50 0.38 -7.97
CA HIS A 77 13.65 1.22 -9.14
C HIS A 77 13.34 0.43 -10.41
N ALA A 78 12.26 0.78 -11.10
CA ALA A 78 12.04 0.33 -12.47
C ALA A 78 13.02 1.07 -13.40
N ARG A 79 13.81 0.33 -14.16
CA ARG A 79 14.81 0.87 -15.09
C ARG A 79 14.39 0.75 -16.56
N LYS A 80 13.20 0.22 -16.81
CA LYS A 80 12.61 0.04 -18.13
C LYS A 80 11.14 0.39 -18.09
N LEU A 81 10.62 0.89 -19.18
CA LEU A 81 9.18 0.98 -19.39
C LEU A 81 8.56 -0.40 -19.39
N LEU A 82 7.31 -0.47 -18.96
CA LEU A 82 6.52 -1.69 -19.06
C LEU A 82 6.13 -1.90 -20.54
N ASP A 83 6.06 -3.15 -20.96
CA ASP A 83 5.70 -3.56 -22.32
C ASP A 83 4.59 -4.63 -22.31
N ALA A 84 4.25 -5.14 -23.47
CA ALA A 84 3.19 -6.15 -23.63
C ALA A 84 3.45 -7.47 -22.88
N SER A 85 4.67 -7.73 -22.41
CA SER A 85 4.99 -8.89 -21.57
C SER A 85 4.62 -8.69 -20.10
N SER A 86 4.39 -7.45 -19.67
CA SER A 86 4.02 -7.09 -18.30
C SER A 86 2.58 -7.50 -18.01
N ARG A 87 2.39 -8.46 -17.10
CA ARG A 87 1.09 -9.09 -16.79
C ARG A 87 0.63 -8.87 -15.34
N THR A 88 1.33 -8.04 -14.59
CA THR A 88 1.06 -7.83 -13.15
C THR A 88 -0.09 -6.88 -12.88
N VAL A 89 -0.37 -5.96 -13.81
CA VAL A 89 -1.48 -5.00 -13.74
C VAL A 89 -2.26 -5.00 -15.05
N VAL A 90 -3.53 -4.63 -14.98
CA VAL A 90 -4.45 -4.67 -16.13
C VAL A 90 -4.09 -3.64 -17.21
N SER A 91 -3.68 -2.43 -16.78
CA SER A 91 -3.32 -1.33 -17.66
C SER A 91 -2.07 -0.62 -17.11
N PRO A 92 -0.86 -1.11 -17.45
CA PRO A 92 0.37 -0.49 -16.99
C PRO A 92 0.59 0.85 -17.67
N ASN A 93 1.21 1.80 -16.93
CA ASN A 93 1.68 3.04 -17.50
C ASN A 93 2.94 2.76 -18.35
N VAL A 94 2.97 3.29 -19.55
CA VAL A 94 4.06 3.11 -20.53
C VAL A 94 4.85 4.42 -20.80
N ASP A 95 4.51 5.53 -20.15
CA ASP A 95 5.08 6.87 -20.40
C ASP A 95 6.10 7.28 -19.34
N THR A 96 6.04 6.73 -18.14
CA THR A 96 6.92 7.05 -17.04
C THR A 96 7.57 5.81 -16.46
N ILE A 97 8.76 5.98 -15.88
CA ILE A 97 9.37 4.95 -15.02
C ILE A 97 8.97 5.17 -13.58
N TYR A 98 8.99 4.10 -12.81
CA TYR A 98 8.58 4.09 -11.42
C TYR A 98 9.76 3.91 -10.46
N THR A 99 9.72 4.66 -9.36
CA THR A 99 10.46 4.35 -8.14
C THR A 99 9.45 4.19 -7.02
N GLN A 100 9.52 3.07 -6.30
CA GLN A 100 8.58 2.76 -5.24
C GLN A 100 9.32 2.42 -3.95
N ALA A 101 8.71 2.69 -2.82
CA ALA A 101 9.16 2.17 -1.53
C ALA A 101 7.97 1.90 -0.62
N TRP A 102 8.08 0.83 0.15
CA TRP A 102 7.24 0.56 1.30
C TRP A 102 7.97 1.04 2.55
N LEU A 103 7.39 2.01 3.24
CA LEU A 103 7.99 2.61 4.42
C LEU A 103 7.27 2.14 5.67
N ASP A 104 8.05 1.91 6.72
CA ASP A 104 7.58 1.76 8.08
C ASP A 104 8.00 3.02 8.86
N VAL A 105 7.00 3.79 9.27
CA VAL A 105 7.15 5.03 10.05
C VAL A 105 6.66 4.86 11.49
N SER A 106 6.63 3.61 11.99
CA SER A 106 6.11 3.31 13.32
C SER A 106 7.01 3.81 14.45
N ALA A 107 8.33 3.76 14.27
CA ALA A 107 9.32 4.14 15.26
C ALA A 107 9.81 5.58 15.05
N GLU A 108 10.11 5.94 13.82
CA GLU A 108 10.67 7.24 13.44
C GLU A 108 10.26 7.63 12.02
N PRO A 109 10.28 8.92 11.67
CA PRO A 109 10.05 9.38 10.30
C PRO A 109 11.09 8.83 9.34
N GLN A 110 10.67 8.55 8.10
CA GLN A 110 11.58 8.24 7.02
C GLN A 110 11.89 9.50 6.22
N ILE A 111 13.18 9.80 6.07
CA ILE A 111 13.61 10.94 5.25
C ILE A 111 13.64 10.55 3.78
N TYR A 112 12.72 11.14 3.03
CA TYR A 112 12.60 10.96 1.59
C TYR A 112 13.21 12.16 0.87
N VAL A 113 14.32 11.96 0.16
CA VAL A 113 14.99 13.02 -0.58
C VAL A 113 14.58 12.96 -2.04
N VAL A 114 14.03 14.04 -2.54
CA VAL A 114 13.72 14.24 -3.96
C VAL A 114 14.83 15.12 -4.54
N PRO A 115 15.65 14.60 -5.46
CA PRO A 115 16.72 15.37 -6.08
C PRO A 115 16.17 16.42 -7.05
N GLU A 116 16.96 17.43 -7.36
CA GLU A 116 16.66 18.34 -8.46
C GLU A 116 16.70 17.59 -9.80
N THR A 117 15.78 17.94 -10.68
CA THR A 117 15.67 17.38 -12.02
C THR A 117 14.95 18.37 -12.93
N ASP A 118 15.30 18.35 -14.20
CA ASP A 118 14.62 19.07 -15.29
C ASP A 118 13.43 18.30 -15.87
N ARG A 119 13.19 17.08 -15.37
CA ARG A 119 12.12 16.23 -15.84
C ARG A 119 10.87 16.41 -14.99
N PHE A 120 9.72 16.22 -15.61
CA PHE A 120 8.49 16.08 -14.84
C PHE A 120 8.60 14.85 -13.94
N PHE A 121 8.26 15.03 -12.68
CA PHE A 121 8.12 13.96 -11.71
C PHE A 121 6.99 14.29 -10.74
N ASN A 122 6.45 13.26 -10.11
CA ASN A 122 5.69 13.36 -8.88
C ASN A 122 5.98 12.16 -7.98
N VAL A 123 5.86 12.35 -6.68
CA VAL A 123 5.92 11.27 -5.70
C VAL A 123 4.60 11.25 -4.93
N GLN A 124 3.79 10.25 -5.20
CA GLN A 124 2.56 10.02 -4.47
C GLN A 124 2.88 9.28 -3.16
N VAL A 125 2.44 9.82 -2.04
CA VAL A 125 2.57 9.22 -0.70
C VAL A 125 1.19 8.69 -0.31
N LEU A 126 1.08 7.38 -0.15
CA LEU A 126 -0.15 6.67 0.12
C LEU A 126 -0.13 6.10 1.53
N ASP A 127 -1.25 6.20 2.23
CA ASP A 127 -1.47 5.50 3.50
C ASP A 127 -1.79 4.01 3.28
N ALA A 128 -1.98 3.26 4.35
CA ALA A 128 -2.30 1.83 4.27
C ALA A 128 -3.69 1.53 3.67
N TRP A 129 -4.56 2.54 3.53
CA TRP A 129 -5.87 2.45 2.88
C TRP A 129 -5.84 2.90 1.42
N THR A 130 -4.65 3.23 0.89
CA THR A 130 -4.44 3.82 -0.44
C THR A 130 -4.96 5.24 -0.61
N ASN A 131 -5.29 5.94 0.48
CA ASN A 131 -5.54 7.37 0.40
C ASN A 131 -4.25 8.12 0.11
N THR A 132 -4.31 9.12 -0.74
CA THR A 132 -3.17 10.00 -1.01
C THR A 132 -3.02 11.00 0.14
N ALA A 133 -2.01 10.82 0.97
CA ALA A 133 -1.67 11.73 2.05
C ALA A 133 -0.95 12.98 1.54
N ALA A 134 -0.09 12.82 0.53
CA ALA A 134 0.61 13.93 -0.12
C ALA A 134 1.06 13.58 -1.54
N VAL A 135 1.30 14.62 -2.34
CA VAL A 135 2.03 14.51 -3.61
C VAL A 135 3.22 15.46 -3.56
N LEU A 136 4.43 14.94 -3.74
CA LEU A 136 5.67 15.72 -3.73
C LEU A 136 6.03 16.04 -5.18
N GLU A 137 6.02 17.32 -5.52
CA GLU A 137 6.27 17.83 -6.88
C GLU A 137 7.48 18.78 -6.94
N ALA A 138 8.15 19.01 -5.81
CA ALA A 138 9.30 19.85 -5.73
C ALA A 138 10.50 19.10 -5.14
N PRO A 139 11.74 19.42 -5.57
CA PRO A 139 12.95 18.92 -4.95
C PRO A 139 13.04 19.27 -3.46
N GLY A 140 13.73 18.46 -2.68
CA GLY A 140 13.98 18.72 -1.27
C GLY A 140 13.93 17.47 -0.40
N ALA A 141 14.13 17.66 0.89
CA ALA A 141 14.04 16.63 1.90
C ALA A 141 12.66 16.67 2.58
N TYR A 142 12.04 15.52 2.68
CA TYR A 142 10.72 15.33 3.29
C TYR A 142 10.79 14.28 4.39
N ALA A 143 10.31 14.59 5.57
CA ALA A 143 10.13 13.61 6.63
C ALA A 143 8.70 13.06 6.55
N ILE A 144 8.55 11.83 6.08
CA ILE A 144 7.27 11.13 6.11
C ILE A 144 7.12 10.56 7.52
N ALA A 145 6.19 11.11 8.28
CA ALA A 145 6.01 10.84 9.70
C ALA A 145 4.59 10.33 9.98
N TYR A 146 4.47 9.38 10.90
CA TYR A 146 3.17 9.07 11.49
C TYR A 146 2.62 10.30 12.22
N SER A 147 1.33 10.60 12.05
CA SER A 147 0.71 11.83 12.57
C SER A 147 0.84 12.01 14.10
N GLY A 148 1.00 10.91 14.85
CA GLY A 148 1.24 10.93 16.30
C GLY A 148 2.72 11.03 16.70
N TRP A 149 3.65 11.24 15.76
CA TRP A 149 5.06 11.42 16.09
C TRP A 149 5.34 12.88 16.54
N GLU A 150 5.96 13.05 17.71
CA GLU A 150 6.17 14.35 18.38
C GLU A 150 7.64 14.81 18.41
N GLY A 151 8.52 14.14 17.66
CA GLY A 151 9.95 14.48 17.63
C GLY A 151 10.25 15.77 16.85
N THR A 152 11.50 16.21 16.91
CA THR A 152 12.01 17.39 16.19
C THR A 152 12.71 16.95 14.90
N LEU A 153 12.42 17.62 13.80
CA LEU A 153 13.06 17.40 12.52
C LEU A 153 14.29 18.28 12.33
N PRO A 154 15.27 17.86 11.53
CA PRO A 154 16.37 18.72 11.11
C PRO A 154 15.87 19.96 10.35
N GLU A 155 16.65 21.04 10.39
CA GLU A 155 16.36 22.25 9.63
C GLU A 155 16.29 21.96 8.11
N GLY A 156 15.33 22.59 7.44
CA GLY A 156 15.13 22.45 5.99
C GLY A 156 14.38 21.19 5.56
N VAL A 157 14.03 20.29 6.50
CA VAL A 157 13.23 19.10 6.21
C VAL A 157 11.75 19.42 6.35
N ARG A 158 10.98 19.20 5.27
CA ARG A 158 9.52 19.40 5.25
C ARG A 158 8.80 18.18 5.83
N ARG A 159 7.90 18.38 6.78
CA ARG A 159 7.11 17.30 7.37
C ARG A 159 5.90 16.95 6.51
N ILE A 160 5.68 15.65 6.33
CA ILE A 160 4.49 15.06 5.72
C ILE A 160 3.88 14.11 6.74
N ASP A 161 2.70 14.44 7.23
CA ASP A 161 1.96 13.61 8.18
C ASP A 161 1.15 12.55 7.44
N VAL A 162 1.24 11.30 7.90
CA VAL A 162 0.47 10.17 7.39
C VAL A 162 -0.31 9.51 8.51
N PRO A 163 -1.58 9.11 8.28
CA PRO A 163 -2.44 8.57 9.34
C PRO A 163 -2.13 7.12 9.70
N THR A 164 -1.28 6.44 8.94
CA THR A 164 -0.92 5.03 9.16
C THR A 164 0.58 4.84 9.26
N ARG A 165 1.01 3.77 9.96
CA ARG A 165 2.44 3.46 10.15
C ARG A 165 3.07 2.77 8.94
N THR A 166 2.26 2.17 8.08
CA THR A 166 2.69 1.67 6.77
C THR A 166 2.36 2.70 5.72
N VAL A 167 3.34 3.03 4.90
CA VAL A 167 3.23 4.01 3.81
C VAL A 167 3.75 3.39 2.53
N TRP A 168 3.08 3.65 1.42
CA TRP A 168 3.55 3.30 0.10
C TRP A 168 3.86 4.56 -0.70
N THR A 169 5.09 4.70 -1.18
CA THR A 169 5.48 5.81 -2.05
C THR A 169 5.61 5.32 -3.48
N ILE A 170 5.05 6.09 -4.42
CA ILE A 170 5.14 5.83 -5.86
C ILE A 170 5.59 7.09 -6.54
N ALA A 171 6.86 7.13 -6.95
CA ALA A 171 7.39 8.18 -7.81
C ALA A 171 7.21 7.81 -9.28
N ARG A 172 6.79 8.79 -10.07
CA ARG A 172 6.69 8.70 -11.53
C ARG A 172 7.60 9.75 -12.14
N ILE A 173 8.45 9.35 -13.05
CA ILE A 173 9.43 10.23 -13.70
C ILE A 173 9.25 10.08 -15.21
N MET A 174 9.02 11.20 -15.89
CA MET A 174 8.84 11.21 -17.33
C MET A 174 10.16 10.93 -18.05
N LEU A 175 10.11 10.08 -19.07
CA LEU A 175 11.22 9.88 -19.99
C LEU A 175 11.17 10.93 -21.12
N LEU A 176 12.26 11.65 -21.32
CA LEU A 176 12.35 12.67 -22.38
C LEU A 176 12.57 12.07 -23.77
N SER A 177 13.13 10.87 -23.86
CA SER A 177 13.29 10.13 -25.13
C SER A 177 13.64 8.68 -24.86
N LEU A 178 13.10 7.77 -25.68
CA LEU A 178 13.49 6.35 -25.71
C LEU A 178 14.80 6.11 -26.49
N ILE A 179 15.31 7.14 -27.21
CA ILE A 179 16.44 7.02 -28.13
C ILE A 179 17.79 7.08 -27.40
N HIS A 180 17.80 7.45 -26.13
CA HIS A 180 19.03 7.65 -25.35
C HIS A 180 19.16 6.73 -24.13
N ILE A 181 18.47 5.59 -24.16
CA ILE A 181 18.64 4.54 -23.15
C ILE A 181 19.49 3.40 -23.72
#